data_a99e9e5cfe1b030adfc79f8294597672
#
_entry.id   a99e9e5cfe1b030adfc79f8294597672
#
_cell.length_a   1.000
_cell.length_b   1.000
_cell.length_c   1.000
_cell.angle_alpha   90.00
_cell.angle_beta   90.00
_cell.angle_gamma   90.00
#
_symmetry.space_group_name_H-M   'P 1'
#
loop_
_entity.id
_entity.type
_entity.pdbx_description
1 polymer ?
#
loop_
_entity_poly.entity_id
_entity_poly.type
_entity_poly.pdbx_seq_one_letter_code
_entity_poly.pdbx_strand_id
1 'polypeptide(L)'
;CSGIEEGELFNRMALEAALWTRRKLTKSNLQWLKKLPEGPTMVDDTFAICHGTPIDEDAYIFGEIEALNVFRHTDFPITFFGHSHFPVIFALSPDAITTILTVAPSFRFKLRPGVRYLVNPGSVGQPRDGNPLASFAMFDSATRMVSIHRIPYQIQATQQKIMKAGLPRPLADRLGIGR
;
A
#
# COMPACT_ATOMS: atom_id res chain seq x y z
N CYS A 1 8.54 1.84 13.18
CA CYS A 1 7.84 1.85 14.48
C CYS A 1 8.27 0.69 15.39
N SER A 2 8.52 -0.49 14.85
CA SER A 2 8.95 -1.67 15.62
C SER A 2 10.29 -1.47 16.35
N GLY A 3 11.18 -0.62 15.81
CA GLY A 3 12.53 -0.37 16.31
C GLY A 3 13.53 -1.47 15.95
N ILE A 4 13.24 -2.25 14.91
CA ILE A 4 14.20 -3.18 14.31
C ILE A 4 15.24 -2.37 13.54
N GLU A 5 14.81 -1.28 12.87
CA GLU A 5 15.67 -0.34 12.16
C GLU A 5 15.63 1.05 12.80
N GLU A 6 16.70 1.82 12.66
CA GLU A 6 16.82 3.15 13.24
C GLU A 6 16.13 4.25 12.46
N GLY A 7 15.64 3.96 11.24
CA GLY A 7 14.88 4.89 10.38
C GLY A 7 15.76 5.94 9.70
N GLU A 8 17.02 5.60 9.40
CA GLU A 8 17.97 6.51 8.73
C GLU A 8 17.49 7.02 7.37
N LEU A 9 16.67 6.23 6.67
CA LEU A 9 16.09 6.59 5.37
C LEU A 9 14.83 7.45 5.48
N PHE A 10 14.30 7.67 6.69
CA PHE A 10 13.08 8.47 6.87
C PHE A 10 13.38 9.96 6.79
N ASN A 11 12.51 10.69 6.10
CA ASN A 11 12.52 12.15 6.25
C ASN A 11 12.15 12.51 7.72
N ARG A 12 12.56 13.70 8.14
CA ARG A 12 12.41 14.16 9.54
C ARG A 12 10.97 14.02 10.08
N MET A 13 9.95 14.37 9.27
CA MET A 13 8.55 14.29 9.73
C MET A 13 8.07 12.85 9.85
N ALA A 14 8.47 11.97 8.94
CA ALA A 14 8.14 10.54 9.00
C ALA A 14 8.81 9.88 10.21
N LEU A 15 10.07 10.19 10.49
CA LEU A 15 10.79 9.70 11.66
C LEU A 15 10.10 10.14 12.96
N GLU A 16 9.73 11.42 13.06
CA GLU A 16 9.03 11.96 14.24
C GLU A 16 7.70 11.22 14.49
N ALA A 17 6.91 10.98 13.42
CA ALA A 17 5.67 10.23 13.51
C ALA A 17 5.90 8.76 13.89
N ALA A 18 6.93 8.11 13.34
CA ALA A 18 7.29 6.73 13.66
C ALA A 18 7.71 6.59 15.13
N LEU A 19 8.55 7.50 15.64
CA LEU A 19 8.97 7.53 17.04
C LEU A 19 7.79 7.83 17.99
N TRP A 20 6.89 8.74 17.61
CA TRP A 20 5.66 8.99 18.36
C TRP A 20 4.79 7.73 18.43
N THR A 21 4.57 7.07 17.30
CA THR A 21 3.79 5.82 17.22
C THR A 21 4.41 4.73 18.10
N ARG A 22 5.73 4.54 18.04
CA ARG A 22 6.45 3.59 18.89
C ARG A 22 6.20 3.84 20.38
N ARG A 23 6.20 5.11 20.84
CA ARG A 23 5.92 5.46 22.25
C ARG A 23 4.47 5.22 22.66
N LYS A 24 3.52 5.19 21.70
CA LYS A 24 2.09 4.97 21.94
C LYS A 24 1.65 3.51 21.88
N LEU A 25 2.43 2.66 21.22
CA LEU A 25 2.15 1.24 21.13
C LEU A 25 2.28 0.57 22.50
N THR A 26 1.35 -0.34 22.78
CA THR A 26 1.48 -1.26 23.93
C THR A 26 2.64 -2.23 23.69
N LYS A 27 3.17 -2.83 24.76
CA LYS A 27 4.23 -3.84 24.65
C LYS A 27 3.79 -5.02 23.76
N SER A 28 2.53 -5.47 23.90
CA SER A 28 2.00 -6.57 23.09
C SER A 28 1.91 -6.22 21.59
N ASN A 29 1.40 -5.01 21.25
CA ASN A 29 1.32 -4.55 19.88
C ASN A 29 2.71 -4.36 19.26
N LEU A 30 3.68 -3.86 20.02
CA LEU A 30 5.06 -3.75 19.57
C LEU A 30 5.70 -5.12 19.29
N GLN A 31 5.46 -6.10 20.17
CA GLN A 31 5.92 -7.47 19.95
C GLN A 31 5.24 -8.14 18.76
N TRP A 32 3.96 -7.88 18.55
CA TRP A 32 3.23 -8.37 17.38
C TRP A 32 3.81 -7.80 16.08
N LEU A 33 4.05 -6.49 16.02
CA LEU A 33 4.69 -5.84 14.86
C LEU A 33 6.07 -6.44 14.53
N LYS A 34 6.87 -6.75 15.56
CA LYS A 34 8.20 -7.36 15.38
C LYS A 34 8.16 -8.79 14.82
N LYS A 35 7.02 -9.46 14.90
CA LYS A 35 6.82 -10.83 14.41
C LYS A 35 6.19 -10.89 13.03
N LEU A 36 5.80 -9.74 12.47
CA LEU A 36 5.29 -9.71 11.10
C LEU A 36 6.40 -10.18 10.13
N PRO A 37 6.07 -10.99 9.14
CA PRO A 37 7.03 -11.37 8.11
C PRO A 37 7.39 -10.12 7.27
N GLU A 38 8.63 -10.06 6.80
CA GLU A 38 9.09 -9.01 5.89
C GLU A 38 8.39 -9.12 4.53
N GLY A 39 7.98 -10.31 4.15
CA GLY A 39 7.35 -10.61 2.87
C GLY A 39 8.37 -11.02 1.80
N PRO A 40 7.91 -11.37 0.58
CA PRO A 40 6.49 -11.55 0.24
C PRO A 40 5.87 -12.74 0.98
N THR A 41 4.61 -12.60 1.38
CA THR A 41 3.87 -13.69 2.03
C THR A 41 2.85 -14.28 1.06
N MET A 42 2.89 -15.59 0.83
CA MET A 42 1.87 -16.29 0.05
C MET A 42 0.60 -16.48 0.88
N VAL A 43 -0.54 -16.28 0.24
CA VAL A 43 -1.87 -16.49 0.82
C VAL A 43 -2.57 -17.60 0.02
N ASP A 44 -2.87 -18.70 0.70
CA ASP A 44 -3.56 -19.90 0.15
C ASP A 44 -3.01 -20.36 -1.21
N ASP A 45 -1.70 -20.26 -1.42
CA ASP A 45 -1.00 -20.53 -2.68
C ASP A 45 -1.59 -19.83 -3.91
N THR A 46 -2.42 -18.80 -3.69
CA THR A 46 -3.17 -18.09 -4.72
C THR A 46 -2.52 -16.79 -5.13
N PHE A 47 -2.05 -16.00 -4.16
CA PHE A 47 -1.45 -14.69 -4.38
C PHE A 47 -0.41 -14.33 -3.32
N ALA A 48 0.48 -13.42 -3.65
CA ALA A 48 1.45 -12.86 -2.72
C ALA A 48 0.99 -11.50 -2.19
N ILE A 49 1.40 -11.16 -0.97
CA ILE A 49 1.28 -9.82 -0.39
C ILE A 49 2.65 -9.33 0.06
N CYS A 50 2.94 -8.07 -0.16
CA CYS A 50 4.16 -7.40 0.29
C CYS A 50 3.87 -5.91 0.58
N HIS A 51 4.83 -5.20 1.23
CA HIS A 51 4.69 -3.77 1.45
C HIS A 51 5.11 -2.96 0.22
N GLY A 52 6.37 -3.01 -0.17
CA GLY A 52 6.90 -2.41 -1.40
C GLY A 52 6.84 -3.38 -2.57
N THR A 53 7.97 -4.00 -2.91
CA THR A 53 8.02 -5.05 -3.93
C THR A 53 8.32 -6.41 -3.31
N PRO A 54 8.07 -7.53 -4.02
CA PRO A 54 8.47 -8.86 -3.53
C PRO A 54 9.98 -9.07 -3.41
N ILE A 55 10.79 -8.18 -3.97
CA ILE A 55 12.27 -8.26 -3.98
C ILE A 55 12.93 -7.21 -3.10
N ASP A 56 12.18 -6.19 -2.69
CA ASP A 56 12.66 -5.09 -1.84
C ASP A 56 11.45 -4.41 -1.21
N GLU A 57 11.34 -4.45 0.12
CA GLU A 57 10.19 -3.93 0.86
C GLU A 57 10.10 -2.40 0.88
N ASP A 58 11.21 -1.70 0.64
CA ASP A 58 11.29 -0.24 0.59
C ASP A 58 11.21 0.33 -0.83
N ALA A 59 11.22 -0.53 -1.86
CA ALA A 59 11.15 -0.10 -3.23
C ALA A 59 9.73 0.30 -3.64
N TYR A 60 9.64 1.38 -4.41
CA TYR A 60 8.39 1.86 -5.00
C TYR A 60 8.14 1.27 -6.37
N ILE A 61 6.86 1.04 -6.71
CA ILE A 61 6.41 0.78 -8.07
C ILE A 61 5.50 1.94 -8.47
N PHE A 62 6.01 2.86 -9.30
CA PHE A 62 5.25 3.99 -9.82
C PHE A 62 4.85 3.80 -11.29
N GLY A 63 5.55 2.95 -12.03
CA GLY A 63 5.34 2.78 -13.46
C GLY A 63 5.68 1.37 -13.97
N GLU A 64 5.60 1.24 -15.28
CA GLU A 64 5.80 -0.04 -15.98
C GLU A 64 7.25 -0.54 -15.89
N ILE A 65 8.23 0.36 -15.75
CA ILE A 65 9.65 -0.01 -15.64
C ILE A 65 9.90 -0.81 -14.37
N GLU A 66 9.47 -0.26 -13.22
CA GLU A 66 9.59 -0.94 -11.93
C GLU A 66 8.73 -2.21 -11.90
N ALA A 67 7.51 -2.16 -12.45
CA ALA A 67 6.64 -3.32 -12.55
C ALA A 67 7.27 -4.45 -13.39
N LEU A 68 7.89 -4.13 -14.53
CA LEU A 68 8.62 -5.10 -15.35
C LEU A 68 9.81 -5.70 -14.60
N ASN A 69 10.54 -4.90 -13.83
CA ASN A 69 11.62 -5.41 -12.99
C ASN A 69 11.11 -6.47 -12.00
N VAL A 70 10.01 -6.21 -11.32
CA VAL A 70 9.37 -7.18 -10.41
C VAL A 70 8.95 -8.44 -11.17
N PHE A 71 8.26 -8.30 -12.29
CA PHE A 71 7.82 -9.45 -13.11
C PHE A 71 8.99 -10.30 -13.62
N ARG A 72 10.16 -9.73 -13.87
CA ARG A 72 11.35 -10.49 -14.30
C ARG A 72 11.99 -11.31 -13.20
N HIS A 73 11.87 -10.87 -11.95
CA HIS A 73 12.55 -11.50 -10.82
C HIS A 73 11.62 -12.34 -9.94
N THR A 74 10.33 -12.42 -10.28
CA THR A 74 9.34 -13.20 -9.52
C THR A 74 8.37 -13.90 -10.45
N ASP A 75 7.76 -15.01 -9.98
CA ASP A 75 6.78 -15.78 -10.75
C ASP A 75 5.39 -15.79 -10.14
N PHE A 76 5.11 -14.90 -9.19
CA PHE A 76 3.79 -14.81 -8.57
C PHE A 76 2.71 -14.44 -9.60
N PRO A 77 1.61 -15.21 -9.69
CA PRO A 77 0.53 -14.92 -10.62
C PRO A 77 -0.20 -13.61 -10.26
N ILE A 78 -0.31 -13.32 -8.97
CA ILE A 78 -0.93 -12.11 -8.44
C ILE A 78 -0.12 -11.65 -7.24
N THR A 79 0.25 -10.37 -7.20
CA THR A 79 0.87 -9.74 -6.05
C THR A 79 0.09 -8.50 -5.66
N PHE A 80 -0.35 -8.42 -4.41
CA PHE A 80 -0.85 -7.18 -3.82
C PHE A 80 0.31 -6.48 -3.12
N PHE A 81 0.50 -5.20 -3.45
CA PHE A 81 1.58 -4.37 -2.90
C PHE A 81 1.05 -3.00 -2.45
N GLY A 82 1.82 -2.27 -1.65
CA GLY A 82 1.44 -0.97 -1.11
C GLY A 82 2.46 0.12 -1.38
N HIS A 83 2.96 0.73 -0.33
CA HIS A 83 4.06 1.69 -0.23
C HIS A 83 3.88 3.01 -1.00
N SER A 84 3.55 2.98 -2.30
CA SER A 84 3.29 4.18 -3.10
C SER A 84 2.00 4.89 -2.73
N HIS A 85 1.04 4.21 -2.08
CA HIS A 85 -0.30 4.70 -1.74
C HIS A 85 -1.12 5.16 -2.95
N PHE A 86 -0.79 4.66 -4.13
CA PHE A 86 -1.41 4.99 -5.40
C PHE A 86 -2.14 3.76 -5.96
N PRO A 87 -3.48 3.76 -6.10
CA PRO A 87 -4.20 2.59 -6.56
C PRO A 87 -3.99 2.39 -8.06
N VAL A 88 -3.41 1.24 -8.41
CA VAL A 88 -3.04 0.90 -9.78
C VAL A 88 -2.97 -0.61 -9.94
N ILE A 89 -3.22 -1.10 -11.15
CA ILE A 89 -2.99 -2.49 -11.54
C ILE A 89 -2.03 -2.50 -12.73
N PHE A 90 -0.94 -3.25 -12.61
CA PHE A 90 -0.08 -3.61 -13.74
C PHE A 90 -0.40 -5.03 -14.14
N ALA A 91 -0.62 -5.27 -15.43
CA ALA A 91 -0.94 -6.56 -16.00
C ALA A 91 0.12 -6.94 -17.04
N LEU A 92 0.83 -8.05 -16.82
CA LEU A 92 1.77 -8.60 -17.77
C LEU A 92 1.15 -9.78 -18.51
N SER A 93 0.85 -9.60 -19.80
CA SER A 93 0.52 -10.66 -20.76
C SER A 93 1.77 -11.10 -21.55
N PRO A 94 1.70 -12.20 -22.33
CA PRO A 94 2.83 -12.58 -23.20
C PRO A 94 3.28 -11.48 -24.15
N ASP A 95 2.37 -10.61 -24.58
CA ASP A 95 2.63 -9.62 -25.62
C ASP A 95 2.99 -8.24 -25.09
N ALA A 96 2.49 -7.87 -23.91
CA ALA A 96 2.65 -6.51 -23.37
C ALA A 96 2.41 -6.40 -21.86
N ILE A 97 2.96 -5.34 -21.27
CA ILE A 97 2.54 -4.80 -19.99
C ILE A 97 1.45 -3.74 -20.21
N THR A 98 0.48 -3.69 -19.33
CA THR A 98 -0.62 -2.70 -19.37
C THR A 98 -0.80 -2.11 -17.98
N THR A 99 -0.88 -0.78 -17.90
CA THR A 99 -1.20 -0.03 -16.69
C THR A 99 -2.69 0.31 -16.67
N ILE A 100 -3.39 -0.05 -15.59
CA ILE A 100 -4.81 0.20 -15.38
C ILE A 100 -4.95 1.12 -14.18
N LEU A 101 -5.33 2.38 -14.43
CA LEU A 101 -5.58 3.37 -13.38
C LEU A 101 -6.99 3.21 -12.81
N THR A 102 -7.09 3.21 -11.49
CA THR A 102 -8.36 2.96 -10.79
C THR A 102 -8.89 4.25 -10.14
N VAL A 103 -9.28 5.21 -10.96
CA VAL A 103 -9.69 6.56 -10.53
C VAL A 103 -11.16 6.66 -10.09
N ALA A 104 -11.99 5.68 -10.46
CA ALA A 104 -13.42 5.68 -10.12
C ALA A 104 -13.66 5.43 -8.61
N PRO A 105 -14.80 5.90 -8.04
CA PRO A 105 -15.17 5.62 -6.64
C PRO A 105 -15.31 4.13 -6.32
N SER A 106 -15.68 3.32 -7.30
CA SER A 106 -15.66 1.86 -7.22
C SER A 106 -15.20 1.33 -8.58
N PHE A 107 -14.21 0.44 -8.57
CA PHE A 107 -13.63 -0.15 -9.75
C PHE A 107 -13.60 -1.67 -9.59
N ARG A 108 -14.08 -2.41 -10.58
CA ARG A 108 -14.06 -3.89 -10.59
C ARG A 108 -13.30 -4.38 -11.81
N PHE A 109 -12.40 -5.32 -11.57
CA PHE A 109 -11.55 -5.88 -12.61
C PHE A 109 -11.42 -7.39 -12.45
N LYS A 110 -11.74 -8.13 -13.50
CA LYS A 110 -11.59 -9.58 -13.52
C LYS A 110 -10.20 -9.96 -14.02
N LEU A 111 -9.43 -10.64 -13.17
CA LEU A 111 -8.11 -11.15 -13.51
C LEU A 111 -8.23 -12.33 -14.48
N ARG A 112 -7.51 -12.26 -15.60
CA ARG A 112 -7.52 -13.30 -16.64
C ARG A 112 -6.49 -14.39 -16.33
N PRO A 113 -6.77 -15.66 -16.60
CA PRO A 113 -5.76 -16.74 -16.57
C PRO A 113 -4.61 -16.44 -17.53
N GLY A 114 -3.37 -16.85 -17.17
CA GLY A 114 -2.19 -16.65 -18.01
C GLY A 114 -1.63 -15.22 -18.02
N VAL A 115 -2.25 -14.27 -17.31
CA VAL A 115 -1.76 -12.91 -17.12
C VAL A 115 -1.31 -12.76 -15.67
N ARG A 116 -0.15 -12.14 -15.45
CA ARG A 116 0.39 -11.84 -14.13
C ARG A 116 0.01 -10.41 -13.72
N TYR A 117 -0.22 -10.21 -12.43
CA TYR A 117 -0.75 -8.94 -11.95
C TYR A 117 0.02 -8.44 -10.73
N LEU A 118 0.32 -7.13 -10.72
CA LEU A 118 0.68 -6.35 -9.55
C LEU A 118 -0.47 -5.40 -9.25
N VAL A 119 -1.02 -5.47 -8.04
CA VAL A 119 -2.22 -4.71 -7.64
C VAL A 119 -1.90 -3.86 -6.42
N ASN A 120 -1.95 -2.55 -6.56
CA ASN A 120 -1.91 -1.63 -5.43
C ASN A 120 -3.34 -1.16 -5.12
N PRO A 121 -3.86 -1.42 -3.91
CA PRO A 121 -5.21 -0.98 -3.52
C PRO A 121 -5.29 0.51 -3.18
N GLY A 122 -4.18 1.24 -3.19
CA GLY A 122 -4.08 2.58 -2.64
C GLY A 122 -3.85 2.59 -1.13
N SER A 123 -4.40 3.55 -0.43
CA SER A 123 -4.18 3.71 1.00
C SER A 123 -5.45 4.04 1.76
N VAL A 124 -5.66 3.38 2.91
CA VAL A 124 -6.71 3.73 3.87
C VAL A 124 -6.30 4.86 4.81
N GLY A 125 -4.98 5.11 4.96
CA GLY A 125 -4.45 6.08 5.92
C GLY A 125 -3.96 7.38 5.28
N GLN A 126 -3.30 7.29 4.12
CA GLN A 126 -2.69 8.43 3.44
C GLN A 126 -2.72 8.25 1.93
N PRO A 127 -3.87 8.42 1.25
CA PRO A 127 -3.92 8.45 -0.21
C PRO A 127 -2.98 9.50 -0.79
N ARG A 128 -2.30 9.19 -1.91
CA ARG A 128 -1.31 10.07 -2.55
C ARG A 128 -1.59 10.30 -4.05
N ASP A 129 -2.79 10.02 -4.48
CA ASP A 129 -3.22 10.15 -5.88
C ASP A 129 -4.13 11.36 -6.14
N GLY A 130 -4.12 12.34 -5.23
CA GLY A 130 -4.94 13.55 -5.30
C GLY A 130 -6.40 13.34 -4.86
N ASN A 131 -6.77 12.14 -4.43
CA ASN A 131 -8.09 11.81 -3.92
C ASN A 131 -8.02 11.50 -2.41
N PRO A 132 -8.62 12.32 -1.53
CA PRO A 132 -8.53 12.14 -0.09
C PRO A 132 -9.35 10.97 0.47
N LEU A 133 -10.16 10.30 -0.34
CA LEU A 133 -10.96 9.16 0.09
C LEU A 133 -10.05 7.96 0.41
N ALA A 134 -10.36 7.25 1.50
CA ALA A 134 -9.66 6.01 1.84
C ALA A 134 -9.86 4.96 0.74
N SER A 135 -8.79 4.29 0.34
CA SER A 135 -8.79 3.28 -0.72
C SER A 135 -8.42 1.92 -0.19
N PHE A 136 -9.17 0.88 -0.57
CA PHE A 136 -8.89 -0.50 -0.26
C PHE A 136 -9.38 -1.42 -1.38
N ALA A 137 -8.88 -2.66 -1.42
CA ALA A 137 -9.35 -3.68 -2.36
C ALA A 137 -9.98 -4.86 -1.64
N MET A 138 -10.92 -5.50 -2.34
CA MET A 138 -11.42 -6.84 -2.04
C MET A 138 -11.05 -7.75 -3.20
N PHE A 139 -10.56 -8.94 -2.89
CA PHE A 139 -10.26 -9.97 -3.88
C PHE A 139 -11.09 -11.21 -3.61
N ASP A 140 -11.85 -11.63 -4.60
CA ASP A 140 -12.57 -12.90 -4.62
C ASP A 140 -11.75 -13.89 -5.47
N SER A 141 -11.09 -14.84 -4.81
CA SER A 141 -10.22 -15.82 -5.47
C SER A 141 -11.02 -16.82 -6.32
N ALA A 142 -12.26 -17.14 -5.95
CA ALA A 142 -13.10 -18.06 -6.70
C ALA A 142 -13.53 -17.48 -8.06
N THR A 143 -13.89 -16.20 -8.08
CA THR A 143 -14.28 -15.51 -9.32
C THR A 143 -13.12 -14.77 -9.99
N ARG A 144 -11.97 -14.68 -9.32
CA ARG A 144 -10.78 -13.88 -9.70
C ARG A 144 -11.12 -12.40 -9.90
N MET A 145 -12.00 -11.87 -9.08
CA MET A 145 -12.46 -10.48 -9.15
C MET A 145 -11.74 -9.62 -8.12
N VAL A 146 -11.06 -8.58 -8.58
CA VAL A 146 -10.56 -7.49 -7.73
C VAL A 146 -11.57 -6.35 -7.76
N SER A 147 -11.94 -5.84 -6.59
CA SER A 147 -12.78 -4.64 -6.46
C SER A 147 -12.03 -3.61 -5.63
N ILE A 148 -11.76 -2.43 -6.18
CA ILE A 148 -11.14 -1.31 -5.47
C ILE A 148 -12.23 -0.30 -5.12
N HIS A 149 -12.24 0.13 -3.86
CA HIS A 149 -13.26 1.01 -3.30
C HIS A 149 -12.64 2.27 -2.72
N ARG A 150 -13.32 3.40 -2.92
CA ARG A 150 -13.01 4.69 -2.31
C ARG A 150 -14.14 5.05 -1.35
N ILE A 151 -13.81 5.22 -0.08
CA ILE A 151 -14.82 5.56 0.93
C ILE A 151 -14.45 6.84 1.68
N PRO A 152 -15.46 7.70 1.98
CA PRO A 152 -15.22 8.85 2.83
C PRO A 152 -14.94 8.42 4.27
N TYR A 153 -14.14 9.21 4.98
CA TYR A 153 -13.90 9.06 6.41
C TYR A 153 -13.81 10.44 7.08
N GLN A 154 -13.73 10.49 8.39
CA GLN A 154 -13.69 11.72 9.18
C GLN A 154 -12.30 12.39 9.10
N ILE A 155 -11.95 12.94 7.92
CA ILE A 155 -10.63 13.56 7.65
C ILE A 155 -10.32 14.64 8.69
N GLN A 156 -11.25 15.58 8.92
CA GLN A 156 -11.05 16.68 9.87
C GLN A 156 -10.80 16.19 11.30
N ALA A 157 -11.53 15.15 11.74
CA ALA A 157 -11.31 14.55 13.04
C ALA A 157 -9.92 13.90 13.14
N THR A 158 -9.42 13.29 12.05
CA THR A 158 -8.07 12.71 12.00
C THR A 158 -7.01 13.81 12.02
N GLN A 159 -7.20 14.88 11.24
CA GLN A 159 -6.31 16.06 11.25
C GLN A 159 -6.20 16.66 12.64
N GLN A 160 -7.33 16.87 13.34
CA GLN A 160 -7.35 17.36 14.71
C GLN A 160 -6.60 16.46 15.68
N LYS A 161 -6.72 15.12 15.55
CA LYS A 161 -5.96 14.16 16.37
C LYS A 161 -4.45 14.27 16.14
N ILE A 162 -4.01 14.42 14.90
CA ILE A 162 -2.59 14.61 14.53
C ILE A 162 -2.08 15.90 15.17
N MET A 163 -2.80 17.00 15.04
CA MET A 163 -2.44 18.29 15.63
C MET A 163 -2.39 18.24 17.16
N LYS A 164 -3.41 17.62 17.78
CA LYS A 164 -3.48 17.44 19.25
C LYS A 164 -2.35 16.56 19.78
N ALA A 165 -1.85 15.64 18.97
CA ALA A 165 -0.71 14.78 19.31
C ALA A 165 0.63 15.52 19.24
N GLY A 166 0.67 16.78 18.78
CA GLY A 166 1.89 17.56 18.59
C GLY A 166 2.72 17.11 17.39
N LEU A 167 2.13 16.35 16.47
CA LEU A 167 2.81 15.91 15.25
C LEU A 167 2.88 17.03 14.20
N PRO A 168 3.85 16.98 13.26
CA PRO A 168 4.01 18.01 12.25
C PRO A 168 2.73 18.29 11.44
N ARG A 169 2.34 19.55 11.35
CA ARG A 169 1.13 19.99 10.68
C ARG A 169 0.99 19.49 9.22
N PRO A 170 2.05 19.42 8.40
CA PRO A 170 1.95 18.88 7.05
C PRO A 170 1.41 17.43 6.99
N LEU A 171 1.60 16.63 8.05
CA LEU A 171 1.04 15.26 8.14
C LEU A 171 -0.50 15.28 8.28
N ALA A 172 -1.07 16.35 8.84
CA ALA A 172 -2.51 16.55 8.89
C ALA A 172 -3.05 17.15 7.58
N ASP A 173 -2.40 18.20 7.08
CA ASP A 173 -2.87 18.97 5.92
C ASP A 173 -2.97 18.08 4.66
N ARG A 174 -2.00 17.19 4.44
CA ARG A 174 -1.94 16.29 3.29
C ARG A 174 -3.14 15.33 3.17
N LEU A 175 -3.78 14.97 4.29
CA LEU A 175 -4.94 14.08 4.28
C LEU A 175 -6.14 14.70 3.55
N GLY A 176 -6.30 16.03 3.62
CA GLY A 176 -7.40 16.73 2.97
C GLY A 176 -7.28 16.86 1.45
N ILE A 177 -6.09 16.63 0.91
CA ILE A 177 -5.78 16.79 -0.52
C ILE A 177 -5.29 15.49 -1.18
N GLY A 178 -5.21 14.38 -0.43
CA GLY A 178 -4.77 13.10 -0.96
C GLY A 178 -3.30 13.09 -1.40
N ARG A 179 -2.40 13.65 -0.57
CA ARG A 179 -0.94 13.75 -0.85
C ARG A 179 -0.08 13.26 0.30
#